data_91abff92bbbf3f5a90dc799fcffe9c31
#
_entry.id   91abff92bbbf3f5a90dc799fcffe9c31
#
_cell.length_a   1.000
_cell.length_b   1.000
_cell.length_c   1.000
_cell.angle_alpha   90.00
_cell.angle_beta   90.00
_cell.angle_gamma   90.00
#
_symmetry.space_group_name_H-M   'P 1'
#
loop_
_entity.id
_entity.type
_entity.pdbx_description
1 polymer ?
#
loop_
_entity_poly.entity_id
_entity_poly.type
_entity_poly.pdbx_seq_one_letter_code
_entity_poly.pdbx_strand_id
1 'polypeptide(L)'
;MLYLETLGRIRLTAGPHRDALPVPRLSLWLTTFLALTRGRMHATEALMELFWPDCDPAKGRSNLSSALWRLRRTLPEEGCRLLASDVPGAIGLVEAAPLWFDAEAFVAETAPGLHIDTVRLEPCEAERFAHGLSLHVGELLAGCSLNWVVLERERLLMIWLRAQLRWLEHCAAGEEWDAALAAGAAVLRQDPLRESVHRRMIELHIASGNPCAAYRQFKACAEILQRELGIEPAEPTRAALEVRSEPLNPQSRRTPDRLAAPA
;
A
#
# COMPACT_ATOMS: atom_id res chain seq x y z
N MET A 1 -19.76 8.87 -12.83
CA MET A 1 -18.86 8.53 -11.71
C MET A 1 -17.53 9.18 -11.94
N LEU A 2 -16.90 9.73 -10.91
CA LEU A 2 -15.56 10.33 -10.92
C LEU A 2 -14.55 9.37 -10.30
N TYR A 3 -13.29 9.46 -10.76
CA TYR A 3 -12.20 8.65 -10.25
C TYR A 3 -11.03 9.56 -9.91
N LEU A 4 -10.66 9.59 -8.64
CA LEU A 4 -9.53 10.35 -8.10
C LEU A 4 -8.38 9.36 -7.84
N GLU A 5 -7.32 9.50 -8.61
CA GLU A 5 -6.09 8.72 -8.43
C GLU A 5 -5.01 9.65 -7.88
N THR A 6 -4.38 9.24 -6.78
CA THR A 6 -3.42 10.07 -6.03
C THR A 6 -2.20 9.30 -5.54
N LEU A 7 -2.23 7.96 -5.58
CA LEU A 7 -1.13 7.09 -5.19
C LEU A 7 -0.15 6.90 -6.36
N GLY A 8 0.89 7.73 -6.41
CA GLY A 8 1.92 7.74 -7.46
C GLY A 8 1.53 8.53 -8.71
N ARG A 9 0.26 8.62 -9.05
CA ARG A 9 -0.26 9.45 -10.15
C ARG A 9 -1.31 10.39 -9.60
N ILE A 10 -1.31 11.65 -10.08
CA ILE A 10 -2.26 12.65 -9.60
C ILE A 10 -3.16 13.04 -10.76
N ARG A 11 -4.38 12.50 -10.77
CA ARG A 11 -5.38 12.83 -11.79
C ARG A 11 -6.81 12.62 -11.31
N LEU A 12 -7.71 13.40 -11.86
CA LEU A 12 -9.15 13.22 -11.75
C LEU A 12 -9.70 12.87 -13.14
N THR A 13 -10.46 11.80 -13.23
CA THR A 13 -11.06 11.34 -14.48
C THR A 13 -12.57 11.17 -14.32
N ALA A 14 -13.31 11.22 -15.42
CA ALA A 14 -14.76 11.08 -15.42
C ALA A 14 -15.27 10.15 -16.52
N GLY A 15 -16.46 9.60 -16.33
CA GLY A 15 -17.16 8.79 -17.31
C GLY A 15 -16.64 7.37 -17.47
N PRO A 16 -17.22 6.58 -18.38
CA PRO A 16 -16.88 5.17 -18.59
C PRO A 16 -15.48 4.98 -19.18
N HIS A 17 -14.99 5.95 -19.98
CA HIS A 17 -13.68 5.92 -20.62
C HIS A 17 -12.57 6.51 -19.74
N ARG A 18 -12.92 7.00 -18.53
CA ARG A 18 -11.99 7.67 -17.62
C ARG A 18 -11.23 8.82 -18.27
N ASP A 19 -11.97 9.71 -18.94
CA ASP A 19 -11.38 10.88 -19.59
C ASP A 19 -10.78 11.83 -18.54
N ALA A 20 -9.56 12.28 -18.77
CA ALA A 20 -8.85 13.15 -17.85
C ALA A 20 -9.51 14.54 -17.79
N LEU A 21 -9.80 15.01 -16.60
CA LEU A 21 -10.30 16.36 -16.37
C LEU A 21 -9.14 17.32 -16.16
N PRO A 22 -9.12 18.51 -16.82
CA PRO A 22 -8.06 19.49 -16.69
C PRO A 22 -8.17 20.29 -15.38
N VAL A 23 -8.09 19.58 -14.25
CA VAL A 23 -8.17 20.20 -12.91
C VAL A 23 -6.78 20.69 -12.49
N PRO A 24 -6.63 21.95 -12.06
CA PRO A 24 -5.37 22.46 -11.54
C PRO A 24 -4.88 21.66 -10.33
N ARG A 25 -3.55 21.51 -10.22
CA ARG A 25 -2.91 20.69 -9.20
C ARG A 25 -3.36 21.00 -7.77
N LEU A 26 -3.48 22.28 -7.43
CA LEU A 26 -3.92 22.72 -6.11
C LEU A 26 -5.39 22.32 -5.83
N SER A 27 -6.25 22.42 -6.85
CA SER A 27 -7.64 21.96 -6.73
C SER A 27 -7.74 20.45 -6.56
N LEU A 28 -6.82 19.66 -7.18
CA LEU A 28 -6.71 18.23 -6.94
C LEU A 28 -6.26 17.92 -5.50
N TRP A 29 -5.30 18.67 -4.96
CA TRP A 29 -4.87 18.52 -3.57
C TRP A 29 -6.01 18.82 -2.59
N LEU A 30 -6.77 19.88 -2.84
CA LEU A 30 -7.96 20.20 -2.04
C LEU A 30 -9.01 19.10 -2.14
N THR A 31 -9.28 18.59 -3.34
CA THR A 31 -10.21 17.46 -3.54
C THR A 31 -9.75 16.22 -2.80
N THR A 32 -8.46 15.92 -2.83
CA THR A 32 -7.88 14.77 -2.09
C THR A 32 -8.07 14.92 -0.58
N PHE A 33 -7.79 16.11 -0.02
CA PHE A 33 -8.02 16.36 1.40
C PHE A 33 -9.47 16.16 1.80
N LEU A 34 -10.40 16.72 1.01
CA LEU A 34 -11.83 16.56 1.26
C LEU A 34 -12.31 15.12 1.07
N ALA A 35 -11.68 14.35 0.16
CA ALA A 35 -11.97 12.93 -0.02
C ALA A 35 -11.49 12.08 1.16
N LEU A 36 -10.29 12.36 1.69
CA LEU A 36 -9.77 11.71 2.90
C LEU A 36 -10.61 11.99 4.15
N THR A 37 -11.32 13.10 4.15
CA THR A 37 -12.17 13.55 5.26
C THR A 37 -13.65 13.57 4.87
N ARG A 38 -14.04 12.70 3.96
CA ARG A 38 -15.40 12.55 3.44
C ARG A 38 -16.45 12.58 4.56
N GLY A 39 -17.55 13.30 4.36
CA GLY A 39 -18.61 13.48 5.36
C GLY A 39 -18.30 14.52 6.44
N ARG A 40 -17.08 15.08 6.49
CA ARG A 40 -16.73 16.15 7.44
C ARG A 40 -16.79 17.51 6.77
N MET A 41 -17.32 18.49 7.53
CA MET A 41 -17.31 19.90 7.14
C MET A 41 -16.11 20.60 7.76
N HIS A 42 -15.38 21.34 6.97
CA HIS A 42 -14.19 22.11 7.38
C HIS A 42 -14.46 23.59 7.30
N ALA A 43 -14.14 24.34 8.34
CA ALA A 43 -14.20 25.79 8.32
C ALA A 43 -13.28 26.36 7.22
N THR A 44 -13.75 27.38 6.53
CA THR A 44 -13.00 28.06 5.46
C THR A 44 -11.63 28.53 5.95
N GLU A 45 -11.58 29.06 7.17
CA GLU A 45 -10.36 29.52 7.83
C GLU A 45 -9.35 28.37 8.03
N ALA A 46 -9.82 27.21 8.50
CA ALA A 46 -8.97 26.03 8.69
C ALA A 46 -8.38 25.51 7.36
N LEU A 47 -9.17 25.53 6.28
CA LEU A 47 -8.67 25.19 4.95
C LEU A 47 -7.65 26.21 4.43
N MET A 48 -7.85 27.51 4.72
CA MET A 48 -6.88 28.54 4.33
C MET A 48 -5.55 28.35 5.05
N GLU A 49 -5.55 28.11 6.35
CA GLU A 49 -4.35 27.83 7.14
C GLU A 49 -3.63 26.54 6.66
N LEU A 50 -4.40 25.53 6.30
CA LEU A 50 -3.85 24.25 5.85
C LEU A 50 -3.17 24.32 4.49
N PHE A 51 -3.74 25.11 3.54
CA PHE A 51 -3.28 25.16 2.16
C PHE A 51 -2.44 26.40 1.82
N TRP A 52 -2.56 27.47 2.60
CA TRP A 52 -1.85 28.74 2.39
C TRP A 52 -1.42 29.37 3.73
N PRO A 53 -0.61 28.67 4.55
CA PRO A 53 -0.23 29.11 5.89
C PRO A 53 0.48 30.48 5.89
N ASP A 54 1.23 30.78 4.81
CA ASP A 54 2.02 32.00 4.69
C ASP A 54 1.26 33.18 4.02
N CYS A 55 -0.03 33.02 3.73
CA CYS A 55 -0.83 34.06 3.09
C CYS A 55 -1.63 34.88 4.11
N ASP A 56 -1.80 36.16 3.84
CA ASP A 56 -2.78 36.94 4.58
C ASP A 56 -4.22 36.40 4.37
N PRO A 57 -5.14 36.64 5.33
CA PRO A 57 -6.48 36.03 5.29
C PRO A 57 -7.30 36.39 4.05
N ALA A 58 -7.15 37.62 3.51
CA ALA A 58 -7.89 38.04 2.32
C ALA A 58 -7.40 37.29 1.07
N LYS A 59 -6.08 37.13 0.93
CA LYS A 59 -5.46 36.39 -0.15
C LYS A 59 -5.74 34.90 -0.05
N GLY A 60 -5.68 34.33 1.16
CA GLY A 60 -6.03 32.92 1.42
C GLY A 60 -7.47 32.61 1.00
N ARG A 61 -8.42 33.48 1.34
CA ARG A 61 -9.83 33.37 0.95
C ARG A 61 -10.03 33.47 -0.57
N SER A 62 -9.33 34.38 -1.24
CA SER A 62 -9.35 34.50 -2.70
C SER A 62 -8.79 33.24 -3.38
N ASN A 63 -7.68 32.70 -2.85
CA ASN A 63 -7.06 31.48 -3.37
C ASN A 63 -7.99 30.27 -3.24
N LEU A 64 -8.59 30.07 -2.07
CA LEU A 64 -9.54 28.99 -1.82
C LEU A 64 -10.77 29.10 -2.74
N SER A 65 -11.36 30.29 -2.84
CA SER A 65 -12.51 30.55 -3.72
C SER A 65 -12.17 30.25 -5.18
N SER A 66 -10.98 30.66 -5.62
CA SER A 66 -10.48 30.38 -6.98
C SER A 66 -10.28 28.87 -7.23
N ALA A 67 -9.71 28.14 -6.25
CA ALA A 67 -9.51 26.69 -6.35
C ALA A 67 -10.86 25.95 -6.45
N LEU A 68 -11.83 26.31 -5.63
CA LEU A 68 -13.18 25.76 -5.65
C LEU A 68 -13.95 26.09 -6.94
N TRP A 69 -13.84 27.33 -7.41
CA TRP A 69 -14.46 27.73 -8.66
C TRP A 69 -13.92 26.94 -9.85
N ARG A 70 -12.59 26.78 -9.95
CA ARG A 70 -11.94 25.99 -11.00
C ARG A 70 -12.37 24.54 -10.94
N LEU A 71 -12.42 23.97 -9.74
CA LEU A 71 -12.89 22.61 -9.54
C LEU A 71 -14.33 22.44 -10.04
N ARG A 72 -15.27 23.29 -9.57
CA ARG A 72 -16.67 23.25 -9.99
C ARG A 72 -16.86 23.38 -11.49
N ARG A 73 -16.08 24.27 -12.14
CA ARG A 73 -16.17 24.49 -13.59
C ARG A 73 -15.67 23.29 -14.40
N THR A 74 -14.78 22.50 -13.85
CA THR A 74 -14.17 21.36 -14.54
C THR A 74 -14.96 20.07 -14.34
N LEU A 75 -15.71 19.99 -13.25
CA LEU A 75 -16.54 18.81 -12.94
C LEU A 75 -17.77 18.77 -13.86
N PRO A 76 -18.19 17.57 -14.32
CA PRO A 76 -19.48 17.38 -14.97
C PRO A 76 -20.62 17.72 -14.00
N GLU A 77 -21.83 17.97 -14.51
CA GLU A 77 -22.99 18.37 -13.69
C GLU A 77 -23.25 17.46 -12.48
N GLU A 78 -23.07 16.15 -12.65
CA GLU A 78 -23.14 15.17 -11.56
C GLU A 78 -22.07 15.40 -10.49
N GLY A 79 -20.90 15.90 -10.89
CA GLY A 79 -19.78 16.21 -10.01
C GLY A 79 -19.93 17.51 -9.24
N CYS A 80 -20.81 18.43 -9.68
CA CYS A 80 -21.08 19.67 -8.94
C CYS A 80 -21.71 19.44 -7.56
N ARG A 81 -22.33 18.27 -7.35
CA ARG A 81 -22.91 17.84 -6.06
C ARG A 81 -21.89 17.24 -5.09
N LEU A 82 -20.62 17.10 -5.50
CA LEU A 82 -19.57 16.57 -4.62
C LEU A 82 -19.31 17.46 -3.39
N LEU A 83 -19.37 18.78 -3.59
CA LEU A 83 -19.03 19.74 -2.54
C LEU A 83 -20.29 20.17 -1.79
N ALA A 84 -20.33 19.83 -0.50
CA ALA A 84 -21.30 20.37 0.44
C ALA A 84 -20.83 21.74 0.93
N SER A 85 -21.76 22.69 0.96
CA SER A 85 -21.58 24.01 1.57
C SER A 85 -22.84 24.42 2.34
N ASP A 86 -23.50 23.43 2.94
CA ASP A 86 -24.79 23.60 3.62
C ASP A 86 -24.66 24.42 4.91
N VAL A 87 -23.43 24.51 5.44
CA VAL A 87 -23.10 25.35 6.60
C VAL A 87 -22.37 26.58 6.11
N PRO A 88 -22.85 27.80 6.40
CA PRO A 88 -22.14 29.02 6.05
C PRO A 88 -20.70 29.02 6.58
N GLY A 89 -19.72 29.31 5.71
CA GLY A 89 -18.30 29.34 6.08
C GLY A 89 -17.65 27.97 6.25
N ALA A 90 -18.32 26.87 5.87
CA ALA A 90 -17.73 25.53 5.88
C ALA A 90 -17.87 24.82 4.52
N ILE A 91 -16.91 23.95 4.22
CA ILE A 91 -16.82 23.18 2.97
C ILE A 91 -16.47 21.75 3.30
N GLY A 92 -17.14 20.81 2.66
CA GLY A 92 -16.87 19.38 2.78
C GLY A 92 -17.16 18.62 1.50
N LEU A 93 -16.79 17.35 1.49
CA LEU A 93 -17.22 16.41 0.48
C LEU A 93 -18.44 15.65 1.01
N VAL A 94 -19.49 15.54 0.20
CA VAL A 94 -20.69 14.77 0.56
C VAL A 94 -20.31 13.31 0.76
N GLU A 95 -20.83 12.66 1.81
CA GLU A 95 -20.53 11.26 2.12
C GLU A 95 -20.89 10.33 0.96
N ALA A 96 -22.06 10.50 0.38
CA ALA A 96 -22.54 9.74 -0.77
C ALA A 96 -22.07 10.27 -2.13
N ALA A 97 -21.01 11.07 -2.17
CA ALA A 97 -20.47 11.62 -3.41
C ALA A 97 -20.06 10.50 -4.38
N PRO A 98 -20.44 10.56 -5.69
CA PRO A 98 -20.10 9.55 -6.67
C PRO A 98 -18.63 9.65 -7.11
N LEU A 99 -17.72 9.57 -6.15
CA LEU A 99 -16.29 9.66 -6.29
C LEU A 99 -15.64 8.36 -5.81
N TRP A 100 -15.00 7.63 -6.71
CA TRP A 100 -14.04 6.59 -6.37
C TRP A 100 -12.67 7.23 -6.10
N PHE A 101 -12.00 6.80 -5.04
CA PHE A 101 -10.74 7.36 -4.60
C PHE A 101 -9.76 6.21 -4.29
N ASP A 102 -8.60 6.17 -4.96
CA ASP A 102 -7.64 5.08 -4.88
C ASP A 102 -7.10 4.82 -3.48
N ALA A 103 -6.78 5.86 -2.71
CA ALA A 103 -6.28 5.71 -1.35
C ALA A 103 -7.35 5.17 -0.38
N GLU A 104 -8.62 5.56 -0.56
CA GLU A 104 -9.75 5.01 0.21
C GLU A 104 -9.99 3.54 -0.15
N ALA A 105 -9.99 3.23 -1.47
CA ALA A 105 -10.15 1.87 -1.97
C ALA A 105 -9.02 0.95 -1.49
N PHE A 106 -7.76 1.40 -1.57
CA PHE A 106 -6.61 0.67 -1.03
C PHE A 106 -6.83 0.27 0.43
N VAL A 107 -7.22 1.22 1.29
CA VAL A 107 -7.45 0.95 2.71
C VAL A 107 -8.66 0.01 2.89
N ALA A 108 -9.78 0.27 2.21
CA ALA A 108 -11.01 -0.52 2.34
C ALA A 108 -10.84 -1.98 1.90
N GLU A 109 -10.01 -2.22 0.89
CA GLU A 109 -9.77 -3.56 0.35
C GLU A 109 -8.73 -4.36 1.13
N THR A 110 -7.73 -3.68 1.72
CA THR A 110 -6.69 -4.36 2.50
C THR A 110 -7.04 -4.52 3.98
N ALA A 111 -7.75 -3.57 4.60
CA ALA A 111 -8.01 -3.58 6.03
C ALA A 111 -8.68 -4.87 6.55
N PRO A 112 -9.69 -5.46 5.91
CA PRO A 112 -10.29 -6.70 6.39
C PRO A 112 -9.29 -7.84 6.51
N GLY A 113 -8.45 -8.05 5.48
CA GLY A 113 -7.44 -9.11 5.48
C GLY A 113 -6.32 -8.91 6.52
N LEU A 114 -6.12 -7.70 7.02
CA LEU A 114 -5.17 -7.40 8.11
C LEU A 114 -5.68 -7.83 9.49
N HIS A 115 -6.97 -8.10 9.64
CA HIS A 115 -7.61 -8.50 10.90
C HIS A 115 -8.00 -9.98 10.96
N ILE A 116 -7.69 -10.74 9.90
CA ILE A 116 -7.97 -12.18 9.84
C ILE A 116 -6.81 -12.93 10.49
N ASP A 117 -7.11 -13.77 11.49
CA ASP A 117 -6.12 -14.52 12.27
C ASP A 117 -5.50 -15.70 11.48
N THR A 118 -6.21 -16.24 10.48
CA THR A 118 -5.67 -17.33 9.65
C THR A 118 -4.56 -16.83 8.74
N VAL A 119 -3.48 -17.59 8.60
CA VAL A 119 -2.36 -17.23 7.72
C VAL A 119 -2.80 -17.11 6.27
N ARG A 120 -3.68 -17.99 5.81
CA ARG A 120 -4.21 -17.99 4.45
C ARG A 120 -5.57 -17.30 4.38
N LEU A 121 -5.71 -16.34 3.47
CA LEU A 121 -6.98 -15.69 3.16
C LEU A 121 -7.84 -16.62 2.28
N GLU A 122 -9.16 -16.52 2.42
CA GLU A 122 -10.08 -17.16 1.48
C GLU A 122 -9.93 -16.56 0.07
N PRO A 123 -10.23 -17.32 -1.01
CA PRO A 123 -9.95 -16.87 -2.38
C PRO A 123 -10.52 -15.47 -2.72
N CYS A 124 -11.77 -15.19 -2.36
CA CYS A 124 -12.39 -13.89 -2.64
C CYS A 124 -11.76 -12.75 -1.82
N GLU A 125 -11.29 -13.04 -0.61
CA GLU A 125 -10.57 -12.08 0.24
C GLU A 125 -9.18 -11.81 -0.32
N ALA A 126 -8.48 -12.86 -0.78
CA ALA A 126 -7.17 -12.77 -1.40
C ALA A 126 -7.20 -11.94 -2.69
N GLU A 127 -8.18 -12.17 -3.56
CA GLU A 127 -8.37 -11.36 -4.78
C GLU A 127 -8.59 -9.88 -4.46
N ARG A 128 -9.47 -9.58 -3.50
CA ARG A 128 -9.73 -8.21 -3.06
C ARG A 128 -8.48 -7.58 -2.44
N PHE A 129 -7.78 -8.31 -1.59
CA PHE A 129 -6.55 -7.86 -0.94
C PHE A 129 -5.45 -7.56 -1.94
N ALA A 130 -5.24 -8.45 -2.92
CA ALA A 130 -4.28 -8.26 -4.00
C ALA A 130 -4.63 -7.04 -4.88
N HIS A 131 -5.92 -6.86 -5.20
CA HIS A 131 -6.39 -5.67 -5.91
C HIS A 131 -6.09 -4.40 -5.10
N GLY A 132 -6.42 -4.36 -3.81
CA GLY A 132 -6.08 -3.26 -2.93
C GLY A 132 -4.59 -2.93 -2.95
N LEU A 133 -3.70 -3.93 -2.81
CA LEU A 133 -2.25 -3.74 -2.91
C LEU A 133 -1.81 -3.14 -4.25
N SER A 134 -2.46 -3.51 -5.34
CA SER A 134 -2.15 -3.02 -6.69
C SER A 134 -2.47 -1.54 -6.88
N LEU A 135 -3.34 -0.95 -6.06
CA LEU A 135 -3.68 0.47 -6.10
C LEU A 135 -2.56 1.37 -5.57
N HIS A 136 -1.72 0.86 -4.68
CA HIS A 136 -0.62 1.63 -4.09
C HIS A 136 0.63 1.56 -4.97
N VAL A 137 0.64 2.33 -6.06
CA VAL A 137 1.76 2.37 -7.02
C VAL A 137 2.85 3.39 -6.68
N GLY A 138 2.61 4.25 -5.68
CA GLY A 138 3.55 5.27 -5.22
C GLY A 138 2.97 6.11 -4.09
N GLU A 139 3.71 7.12 -3.65
CA GLU A 139 3.28 7.97 -2.54
C GLU A 139 2.08 8.84 -2.88
N LEU A 140 1.28 9.15 -1.86
CA LEU A 140 0.14 10.05 -1.98
C LEU A 140 0.60 11.44 -2.44
N LEU A 141 -0.03 11.98 -3.47
CA LEU A 141 0.22 13.34 -4.00
C LEU A 141 1.72 13.63 -4.20
N ALA A 142 2.43 12.80 -4.96
CA ALA A 142 3.86 12.95 -5.22
C ALA A 142 4.25 14.40 -5.56
N GLY A 143 5.25 14.92 -4.83
CA GLY A 143 5.72 16.30 -4.96
C GLY A 143 4.83 17.38 -4.30
N CYS A 144 3.90 17.01 -3.41
CA CYS A 144 3.21 17.92 -2.50
C CYS A 144 3.94 17.97 -1.15
N SER A 145 4.23 19.16 -0.65
CA SER A 145 4.97 19.38 0.61
C SER A 145 4.10 19.89 1.77
N LEU A 146 2.77 19.88 1.61
CA LEU A 146 1.86 20.30 2.69
C LEU A 146 1.94 19.31 3.88
N ASN A 147 1.97 19.84 5.10
CA ASN A 147 2.18 19.04 6.31
C ASN A 147 1.17 17.90 6.48
N TRP A 148 -0.11 18.13 6.15
CA TRP A 148 -1.13 17.08 6.24
C TRP A 148 -0.87 15.92 5.26
N VAL A 149 -0.24 16.20 4.10
CA VAL A 149 0.11 15.16 3.12
C VAL A 149 1.23 14.28 3.66
N VAL A 150 2.21 14.87 4.35
CA VAL A 150 3.32 14.12 4.96
C VAL A 150 2.78 13.11 5.97
N LEU A 151 1.92 13.55 6.88
CA LEU A 151 1.29 12.67 7.88
C LEU A 151 0.46 11.56 7.25
N GLU A 152 -0.28 11.89 6.20
CA GLU A 152 -1.12 10.90 5.52
C GLU A 152 -0.29 9.89 4.71
N ARG A 153 0.84 10.31 4.12
CA ARG A 153 1.81 9.40 3.49
C ARG A 153 2.34 8.37 4.48
N GLU A 154 2.78 8.83 5.65
CA GLU A 154 3.26 7.94 6.71
C GLU A 154 2.18 6.93 7.13
N ARG A 155 0.94 7.40 7.30
CA ARG A 155 -0.19 6.52 7.64
C ARG A 155 -0.42 5.45 6.57
N LEU A 156 -0.47 5.84 5.29
CA LEU A 156 -0.69 4.93 4.17
C LEU A 156 0.50 3.98 3.97
N LEU A 157 1.73 4.46 4.14
CA LEU A 157 2.93 3.63 4.08
C LEU A 157 2.92 2.54 5.16
N MET A 158 2.53 2.87 6.39
CA MET A 158 2.42 1.88 7.47
C MET A 158 1.37 0.81 7.17
N ILE A 159 0.22 1.19 6.60
CA ILE A 159 -0.80 0.24 6.15
C ILE A 159 -0.24 -0.66 5.04
N TRP A 160 0.42 -0.07 4.05
CA TRP A 160 1.00 -0.79 2.93
C TRP A 160 2.08 -1.78 3.35
N LEU A 161 3.00 -1.39 4.26
CA LEU A 161 4.02 -2.29 4.79
C LEU A 161 3.39 -3.50 5.51
N ARG A 162 2.36 -3.25 6.33
CA ARG A 162 1.62 -4.33 7.00
C ARG A 162 0.91 -5.24 5.99
N ALA A 163 0.31 -4.64 4.96
CA ALA A 163 -0.37 -5.39 3.92
C ALA A 163 0.60 -6.25 3.09
N GLN A 164 1.77 -5.72 2.74
CA GLN A 164 2.81 -6.49 2.04
C GLN A 164 3.31 -7.68 2.86
N LEU A 165 3.54 -7.48 4.16
CA LEU A 165 3.93 -8.58 5.05
C LEU A 165 2.82 -9.62 5.18
N ARG A 166 1.58 -9.20 5.26
CA ARG A 166 0.43 -10.10 5.30
C ARG A 166 0.29 -10.91 4.01
N TRP A 167 0.50 -10.25 2.87
CA TRP A 167 0.49 -10.88 1.56
C TRP A 167 1.63 -11.88 1.38
N LEU A 168 2.83 -11.54 1.87
CA LEU A 168 3.98 -12.45 1.90
C LEU A 168 3.63 -13.76 2.61
N GLU A 169 3.05 -13.71 3.80
CA GLU A 169 2.70 -14.90 4.56
C GLU A 169 1.56 -15.70 3.91
N HIS A 170 0.57 -15.01 3.33
CA HIS A 170 -0.49 -15.68 2.57
C HIS A 170 0.06 -16.47 1.38
N CYS A 171 0.88 -15.85 0.56
CA CYS A 171 1.51 -16.48 -0.60
C CYS A 171 2.47 -17.61 -0.18
N ALA A 172 3.25 -17.41 0.89
CA ALA A 172 4.14 -18.42 1.43
C ALA A 172 3.40 -19.69 1.89
N ALA A 173 2.26 -19.53 2.56
CA ALA A 173 1.40 -20.63 2.99
C ALA A 173 0.71 -21.35 1.82
N GLY A 174 0.61 -20.68 0.67
CA GLY A 174 0.12 -21.27 -0.59
C GLY A 174 1.22 -21.83 -1.49
N GLU A 175 2.49 -21.81 -1.04
CA GLU A 175 3.68 -22.18 -1.84
C GLU A 175 3.86 -21.31 -3.11
N GLU A 176 3.26 -20.13 -3.12
CA GLU A 176 3.39 -19.13 -4.19
C GLU A 176 4.68 -18.32 -3.99
N TRP A 177 5.83 -18.98 -4.13
CA TRP A 177 7.14 -18.48 -3.73
C TRP A 177 7.51 -17.16 -4.39
N ASP A 178 7.25 -17.01 -5.69
CA ASP A 178 7.58 -15.80 -6.44
C ASP A 178 6.79 -14.59 -5.94
N ALA A 179 5.50 -14.76 -5.67
CA ALA A 179 4.64 -13.71 -5.14
C ALA A 179 5.05 -13.32 -3.70
N ALA A 180 5.36 -14.32 -2.86
CA ALA A 180 5.85 -14.09 -1.50
C ALA A 180 7.17 -13.31 -1.50
N LEU A 181 8.14 -13.72 -2.32
CA LEU A 181 9.44 -13.05 -2.46
C LEU A 181 9.29 -11.64 -3.03
N ALA A 182 8.38 -11.42 -3.98
CA ALA A 182 8.10 -10.11 -4.53
C ALA A 182 7.55 -9.14 -3.45
N ALA A 183 6.66 -9.62 -2.58
CA ALA A 183 6.14 -8.85 -1.45
C ALA A 183 7.25 -8.50 -0.45
N GLY A 184 8.12 -9.46 -0.09
CA GLY A 184 9.28 -9.21 0.77
C GLY A 184 10.25 -8.18 0.17
N ALA A 185 10.56 -8.31 -1.11
CA ALA A 185 11.41 -7.36 -1.82
C ALA A 185 10.78 -5.95 -1.89
N ALA A 186 9.45 -5.85 -1.98
CA ALA A 186 8.74 -4.58 -1.92
C ALA A 186 8.92 -3.88 -0.56
N VAL A 187 8.83 -4.63 0.54
CA VAL A 187 9.10 -4.12 1.90
C VAL A 187 10.53 -3.65 2.04
N LEU A 188 11.51 -4.45 1.60
CA LEU A 188 12.95 -4.12 1.73
C LEU A 188 13.38 -2.93 0.86
N ARG A 189 12.64 -2.58 -0.19
CA ARG A 189 12.87 -1.33 -0.93
C ARG A 189 12.52 -0.08 -0.11
N GLN A 190 11.57 -0.18 0.80
CA GLN A 190 11.17 0.93 1.69
C GLN A 190 11.97 0.95 2.99
N ASP A 191 12.24 -0.23 3.54
CA ASP A 191 12.97 -0.41 4.79
C ASP A 191 14.02 -1.52 4.63
N PRO A 192 15.21 -1.19 4.09
CA PRO A 192 16.28 -2.17 3.85
C PRO A 192 16.88 -2.76 5.13
N LEU A 193 16.67 -2.12 6.28
CA LEU A 193 17.22 -2.57 7.57
C LEU A 193 16.33 -3.58 8.29
N ARG A 194 15.19 -3.96 7.70
CA ARG A 194 14.23 -4.85 8.34
C ARG A 194 14.69 -6.30 8.29
N GLU A 195 15.58 -6.65 9.21
CA GLU A 195 16.22 -7.96 9.30
C GLU A 195 15.25 -9.13 9.32
N SER A 196 14.08 -8.98 9.98
CA SER A 196 13.05 -10.01 10.02
C SER A 196 12.52 -10.41 8.63
N VAL A 197 12.46 -9.45 7.70
CA VAL A 197 12.02 -9.70 6.32
C VAL A 197 13.14 -10.37 5.52
N HIS A 198 14.40 -9.95 5.69
CA HIS A 198 15.55 -10.64 5.11
C HIS A 198 15.56 -12.11 5.52
N ARG A 199 15.42 -12.40 6.82
CA ARG A 199 15.33 -13.76 7.35
C ARG A 199 14.19 -14.54 6.71
N ARG A 200 13.01 -13.97 6.65
CA ARG A 200 11.85 -14.65 6.05
C ARG A 200 12.09 -14.98 4.57
N MET A 201 12.70 -14.08 3.81
CA MET A 201 13.06 -14.33 2.42
C MET A 201 14.13 -15.43 2.27
N ILE A 202 15.10 -15.50 3.19
CA ILE A 202 16.07 -16.62 3.25
C ILE A 202 15.34 -17.96 3.42
N GLU A 203 14.42 -18.04 4.39
CA GLU A 203 13.60 -19.22 4.62
C GLU A 203 12.79 -19.64 3.38
N LEU A 204 12.17 -18.67 2.70
CA LEU A 204 11.39 -18.91 1.47
C LEU A 204 12.28 -19.40 0.32
N HIS A 205 13.48 -18.85 0.16
CA HIS A 205 14.43 -19.33 -0.85
C HIS A 205 14.89 -20.76 -0.57
N ILE A 206 15.04 -21.15 0.70
CA ILE A 206 15.36 -22.52 1.08
C ILE A 206 14.17 -23.43 0.80
N ALA A 207 12.95 -23.04 1.21
CA ALA A 207 11.73 -23.80 0.99
C ALA A 207 11.45 -24.03 -0.51
N SER A 208 11.72 -23.01 -1.34
CA SER A 208 11.60 -23.13 -2.81
C SER A 208 12.74 -23.88 -3.49
N GLY A 209 13.70 -24.44 -2.72
CA GLY A 209 14.83 -25.21 -3.27
C GLY A 209 15.95 -24.36 -3.89
N ASN A 210 16.04 -23.08 -3.58
CA ASN A 210 17.03 -22.15 -4.13
C ASN A 210 18.04 -21.64 -3.06
N PRO A 211 18.95 -22.49 -2.56
CA PRO A 211 19.91 -22.11 -1.51
C PRO A 211 20.90 -21.05 -1.94
N CYS A 212 21.22 -20.96 -3.22
CA CYS A 212 22.12 -19.92 -3.72
C CYS A 212 21.49 -18.53 -3.58
N ALA A 213 20.16 -18.41 -3.79
CA ALA A 213 19.44 -17.19 -3.56
C ALA A 213 19.31 -16.86 -2.06
N ALA A 214 19.08 -17.87 -1.21
CA ALA A 214 19.09 -17.71 0.25
C ALA A 214 20.42 -17.12 0.75
N TYR A 215 21.55 -17.67 0.26
CA TYR A 215 22.87 -17.15 0.62
C TYR A 215 23.08 -15.71 0.14
N ARG A 216 22.67 -15.37 -1.08
CA ARG A 216 22.76 -13.99 -1.60
C ARG A 216 21.90 -13.02 -0.76
N GLN A 217 20.70 -13.45 -0.35
CA GLN A 217 19.83 -12.63 0.52
C GLN A 217 20.44 -12.40 1.89
N PHE A 218 21.06 -13.43 2.48
CA PHE A 218 21.80 -13.28 3.74
C PHE A 218 22.98 -12.31 3.61
N LYS A 219 23.77 -12.42 2.54
CA LYS A 219 24.90 -11.55 2.29
C LYS A 219 24.46 -10.09 2.14
N ALA A 220 23.37 -9.84 1.40
CA ALA A 220 22.79 -8.51 1.28
C ALA A 220 22.32 -7.94 2.63
N CYS A 221 21.72 -8.78 3.48
CA CYS A 221 21.37 -8.40 4.84
C CYS A 221 22.58 -8.02 5.68
N ALA A 222 23.63 -8.85 5.67
CA ALA A 222 24.84 -8.60 6.43
C ALA A 222 25.55 -7.31 5.97
N GLU A 223 25.66 -7.09 4.68
CA GLU A 223 26.28 -5.89 4.11
C GLU A 223 25.53 -4.60 4.48
N ILE A 224 24.18 -4.59 4.42
CA ILE A 224 23.40 -3.40 4.76
C ILE A 224 23.46 -3.10 6.27
N LEU A 225 23.33 -4.11 7.13
CA LEU A 225 23.40 -3.96 8.58
C LEU A 225 24.79 -3.47 9.02
N GLN A 226 25.85 -4.02 8.44
CA GLN A 226 27.22 -3.59 8.73
C GLN A 226 27.48 -2.15 8.28
N ARG A 227 26.99 -1.78 7.09
CA ARG A 227 27.18 -0.44 6.52
C ARG A 227 26.45 0.66 7.28
N GLU A 228 25.18 0.42 7.61
CA GLU A 228 24.30 1.46 8.18
C GLU A 228 24.33 1.50 9.72
N LEU A 229 24.53 0.34 10.37
CA LEU A 229 24.44 0.20 11.82
C LEU A 229 25.73 -0.29 12.48
N GLY A 230 26.69 -0.81 11.71
CA GLY A 230 27.93 -1.40 12.23
C GLY A 230 27.73 -2.72 12.99
N ILE A 231 26.63 -3.44 12.72
CA ILE A 231 26.29 -4.69 13.40
C ILE A 231 26.25 -5.87 12.45
N GLU A 232 26.40 -7.08 13.01
CA GLU A 232 26.17 -8.33 12.29
C GLU A 232 24.71 -8.77 12.36
N PRO A 233 24.23 -9.62 11.42
CA PRO A 233 22.91 -10.24 11.51
C PRO A 233 22.74 -11.01 12.81
N ALA A 234 21.53 -10.94 13.38
CA ALA A 234 21.16 -11.64 14.59
C ALA A 234 21.20 -13.17 14.41
N GLU A 235 21.35 -13.89 15.53
CA GLU A 235 21.44 -15.35 15.54
C GLU A 235 20.32 -16.07 14.76
N PRO A 236 19.01 -15.67 14.89
CA PRO A 236 17.94 -16.31 14.12
C PRO A 236 18.11 -16.16 12.60
N THR A 237 18.77 -15.09 12.13
CA THR A 237 19.00 -14.85 10.71
C THR A 237 20.17 -15.69 10.19
N ARG A 238 21.20 -15.91 11.03
CA ARG A 238 22.29 -16.85 10.73
C ARG A 238 21.78 -18.28 10.69
N ALA A 239 21.02 -18.69 11.70
CA ALA A 239 20.44 -20.03 11.81
C ALA A 239 19.50 -20.37 10.63
N ALA A 240 18.83 -19.40 10.06
CA ALA A 240 17.96 -19.61 8.90
C ALA A 240 18.70 -20.21 7.67
N LEU A 241 20.01 -19.98 7.54
CA LEU A 241 20.83 -20.63 6.50
C LEU A 241 21.21 -22.06 6.84
N GLU A 242 21.30 -22.43 8.14
CA GLU A 242 21.82 -23.70 8.62
C GLU A 242 20.77 -24.81 8.57
N VAL A 243 19.49 -24.49 8.58
CA VAL A 243 18.34 -25.44 8.56
C VAL A 243 18.40 -26.45 7.41
N ARG A 244 19.35 -26.32 6.49
CA ARG A 244 19.51 -27.17 5.31
C ARG A 244 20.40 -28.43 5.49
N SER A 245 20.94 -28.67 6.67
CA SER A 245 21.96 -29.72 6.84
C SER A 245 21.43 -31.12 7.12
N GLU A 246 20.12 -31.37 7.06
CA GLU A 246 19.66 -32.78 7.02
C GLU A 246 19.55 -33.25 5.55
N PRO A 247 20.46 -34.15 5.13
CA PRO A 247 20.30 -34.79 3.83
C PRO A 247 19.01 -35.61 3.85
N LEU A 248 18.14 -35.37 2.85
CA LEU A 248 17.04 -36.29 2.54
C LEU A 248 17.58 -37.73 2.53
N ASN A 249 17.25 -38.48 3.59
CA ASN A 249 17.65 -39.88 3.69
C ASN A 249 17.04 -40.67 2.53
N PRO A 250 17.84 -41.18 1.57
CA PRO A 250 17.31 -41.90 0.40
C PRO A 250 16.68 -43.25 0.72
N GLN A 251 16.59 -43.64 1.99
CA GLN A 251 16.17 -44.99 2.41
C GLN A 251 14.67 -45.16 2.67
N SER A 252 13.82 -44.16 2.47
CA SER A 252 12.36 -44.31 2.65
C SER A 252 11.60 -44.83 1.40
N ARG A 253 12.30 -45.12 0.31
CA ARG A 253 11.72 -45.85 -0.85
C ARG A 253 12.00 -47.33 -0.78
N ARG A 254 11.59 -48.03 0.28
CA ARG A 254 11.42 -49.49 0.23
C ARG A 254 10.03 -49.77 -0.38
N THR A 255 10.03 -50.17 -1.62
CA THR A 255 8.93 -50.91 -2.29
C THR A 255 8.54 -52.11 -1.44
N PRO A 256 7.26 -52.33 -1.16
CA PRO A 256 6.84 -53.59 -0.57
C PRO A 256 7.06 -54.73 -1.57
N ASP A 257 7.86 -55.70 -1.15
CA ASP A 257 8.18 -56.93 -1.85
C ASP A 257 6.90 -57.70 -2.18
N ARG A 258 6.80 -58.18 -3.42
CA ARG A 258 5.72 -59.02 -3.89
C ARG A 258 5.80 -60.36 -3.13
N LEU A 259 4.82 -60.64 -2.29
CA LEU A 259 4.57 -61.98 -1.77
C LEU A 259 4.14 -62.89 -2.91
N ALA A 260 5.00 -63.88 -3.17
CA ALA A 260 4.72 -65.03 -4.03
C ALA A 260 3.58 -65.88 -3.43
N ALA A 261 2.61 -66.24 -4.26
CA ALA A 261 1.62 -67.25 -3.93
C ALA A 261 2.25 -68.67 -3.90
N PRO A 262 1.91 -69.55 -2.94
CA PRO A 262 2.22 -70.95 -3.02
C PRO A 262 1.15 -71.72 -3.81
N ALA A 263 1.56 -72.81 -4.44
CA ALA A 263 0.86 -73.77 -5.25
C ALA A 263 -0.35 -74.46 -4.58
#